data_4d8bc4a266a95af1583f0b63c8cb06bc
#
_entry.id   4d8bc4a266a95af1583f0b63c8cb06bc
#
_cell.length_a   1.000
_cell.length_b   1.000
_cell.length_c   1.000
_cell.angle_alpha   90.00
_cell.angle_beta   90.00
_cell.angle_gamma   90.00
#
_symmetry.space_group_name_H-M   'P 1'
#
loop_
_entity.id
_entity.type
_entity.pdbx_description
1 polymer ?
#
loop_
_entity_poly.entity_id
_entity_poly.type
_entity_poly.pdbx_seq_one_letter_code
_entity_poly.pdbx_strand_id
1 'polypeptide(L)'
;MPSHARTVTRKTHRVRNALLVVLLLLVVCAAAAGFSGFKLYKSAMSAKAHLNNVVNAAKVIKDGSTDDMVKALSDVSHIQKEAAAAKQDVSGGLWTLAEKMPVVGGDVKTARTAIGTIDDFAQTTLPQLGKVVTTLTGASLSSGDGQLDMEPIIAAAQQLATVSYTHLTLPTN
;
A
#
# COMPACT_ATOMS: atom_id res chain seq x y z
N MET A 1 -71.09 0.21 -43.79
CA MET A 1 -69.99 -0.69 -43.45
C MET A 1 -68.83 0.19 -43.00
N PRO A 2 -68.43 0.22 -41.71
CA PRO A 2 -67.28 0.96 -41.25
C PRO A 2 -66.09 0.05 -41.13
N SER A 3 -65.01 0.43 -41.77
CA SER A 3 -63.71 -0.22 -41.74
C SER A 3 -62.95 0.10 -40.45
N HIS A 4 -62.77 -0.87 -39.59
CA HIS A 4 -61.80 -0.78 -38.46
C HIS A 4 -60.42 -1.00 -39.00
N ALA A 5 -59.61 0.02 -39.15
CA ALA A 5 -58.21 -0.05 -39.48
C ALA A 5 -57.32 0.40 -38.31
N ARG A 6 -56.66 -0.58 -37.72
CA ARG A 6 -55.25 -0.67 -37.31
C ARG A 6 -54.60 0.52 -36.55
N THR A 7 -54.55 0.39 -35.24
CA THR A 7 -53.64 1.17 -34.37
C THR A 7 -52.74 0.26 -33.49
N VAL A 8 -52.23 -0.87 -34.01
CA VAL A 8 -51.47 -1.81 -33.15
C VAL A 8 -49.95 -1.74 -33.36
N THR A 9 -49.45 -1.12 -34.42
CA THR A 9 -48.03 -1.22 -34.79
C THR A 9 -47.06 -0.22 -34.15
N ARG A 10 -47.53 0.85 -33.50
CA ARG A 10 -46.64 1.87 -32.91
C ARG A 10 -46.11 1.54 -31.52
N LYS A 11 -46.74 0.68 -30.76
CA LYS A 11 -46.32 0.31 -29.39
C LYS A 11 -45.15 -0.67 -29.37
N THR A 12 -45.09 -1.59 -30.30
CA THR A 12 -44.05 -2.65 -30.36
C THR A 12 -42.66 -2.10 -30.67
N HIS A 13 -42.56 -1.07 -31.50
CA HIS A 13 -41.25 -0.44 -31.79
C HIS A 13 -40.65 0.33 -30.60
N ARG A 14 -41.51 1.00 -29.81
CA ARG A 14 -41.06 1.71 -28.61
C ARG A 14 -40.55 0.75 -27.54
N VAL A 15 -41.26 -0.36 -27.32
CA VAL A 15 -40.84 -1.37 -26.34
C VAL A 15 -39.53 -2.07 -26.80
N ARG A 16 -39.41 -2.42 -28.08
CA ARG A 16 -38.20 -3.00 -28.66
C ARG A 16 -37.02 -2.05 -28.55
N ASN A 17 -37.18 -0.77 -28.86
CA ASN A 17 -36.11 0.23 -28.73
C ASN A 17 -35.74 0.47 -27.27
N ALA A 18 -36.70 0.52 -26.33
CA ALA A 18 -36.41 0.60 -24.90
C ALA A 18 -35.64 -0.62 -24.42
N LEU A 19 -36.00 -1.81 -24.85
CA LEU A 19 -35.29 -3.06 -24.49
C LEU A 19 -33.87 -3.11 -25.05
N LEU A 20 -33.65 -2.62 -26.27
CA LEU A 20 -32.31 -2.49 -26.88
C LEU A 20 -31.45 -1.46 -26.13
N VAL A 21 -32.02 -0.33 -25.70
CA VAL A 21 -31.29 0.66 -24.89
C VAL A 21 -30.89 0.08 -23.52
N VAL A 22 -31.80 -0.64 -22.84
CA VAL A 22 -31.50 -1.31 -21.58
C VAL A 22 -30.39 -2.37 -21.76
N LEU A 23 -30.50 -3.18 -22.83
CA LEU A 23 -29.47 -4.18 -23.12
C LEU A 23 -28.11 -3.52 -23.41
N LEU A 24 -28.07 -2.47 -24.20
CA LEU A 24 -26.85 -1.70 -24.47
C LEU A 24 -26.25 -1.14 -23.16
N LEU A 25 -27.09 -0.60 -22.28
CA LEU A 25 -26.66 -0.04 -21.00
C LEU A 25 -26.06 -1.13 -20.10
N LEU A 26 -26.65 -2.33 -20.05
CA LEU A 26 -26.12 -3.48 -19.33
C LEU A 26 -24.75 -3.93 -19.90
N VAL A 27 -24.60 -3.95 -21.20
CA VAL A 27 -23.31 -4.31 -21.84
C VAL A 27 -22.25 -3.27 -21.52
N VAL A 28 -22.56 -1.99 -21.56
CA VAL A 28 -21.63 -0.91 -21.18
C VAL A 28 -21.24 -1.01 -19.71
N CYS A 29 -22.20 -1.26 -18.81
CA CYS A 29 -21.93 -1.46 -17.39
C CYS A 29 -21.03 -2.70 -17.15
N ALA A 30 -21.31 -3.80 -17.83
CA ALA A 30 -20.49 -5.01 -17.72
C ALA A 30 -19.05 -4.78 -18.24
N ALA A 31 -18.90 -4.08 -19.36
CA ALA A 31 -17.58 -3.71 -19.89
C ALA A 31 -16.81 -2.78 -18.95
N ALA A 32 -17.49 -1.78 -18.38
CA ALA A 32 -16.88 -0.86 -17.41
C ALA A 32 -16.46 -1.59 -16.12
N ALA A 33 -17.29 -2.51 -15.62
CA ALA A 33 -16.99 -3.34 -14.46
C ALA A 33 -15.78 -4.28 -14.73
N GLY A 34 -15.75 -4.92 -15.90
CA GLY A 34 -14.64 -5.79 -16.30
C GLY A 34 -13.32 -5.02 -16.44
N PHE A 35 -13.34 -3.84 -17.05
CA PHE A 35 -12.16 -2.99 -17.19
C PHE A 35 -11.66 -2.47 -15.83
N SER A 36 -12.57 -2.06 -14.95
CA SER A 36 -12.24 -1.60 -13.59
C SER A 36 -11.69 -2.74 -12.75
N GLY A 37 -12.27 -3.93 -12.82
CA GLY A 37 -11.79 -5.14 -12.16
C GLY A 37 -10.39 -5.54 -12.64
N PHE A 38 -10.12 -5.46 -13.95
CA PHE A 38 -8.80 -5.73 -14.50
C PHE A 38 -7.74 -4.72 -14.00
N LYS A 39 -8.09 -3.42 -13.93
CA LYS A 39 -7.20 -2.41 -13.37
C LYS A 39 -6.89 -2.67 -11.90
N LEU A 40 -7.89 -2.99 -11.08
CA LEU A 40 -7.70 -3.34 -9.67
C LEU A 40 -6.81 -4.58 -9.52
N TYR A 41 -7.03 -5.61 -10.33
CA TYR A 41 -6.21 -6.81 -10.32
C TYR A 41 -4.74 -6.51 -10.65
N LYS A 42 -4.49 -5.75 -11.72
CA LYS A 42 -3.14 -5.35 -12.12
C LYS A 42 -2.45 -4.53 -11.04
N SER A 43 -3.15 -3.58 -10.44
CA SER A 43 -2.66 -2.75 -9.35
C SER A 43 -2.37 -3.58 -8.09
N ALA A 44 -3.21 -4.55 -7.73
CA ALA A 44 -2.97 -5.47 -6.63
C ALA A 44 -1.71 -6.33 -6.85
N MET A 45 -1.52 -6.82 -8.07
CA MET A 45 -0.32 -7.59 -8.42
C MET A 45 0.95 -6.75 -8.38
N SER A 46 0.89 -5.48 -8.79
CA SER A 46 1.99 -4.52 -8.69
C SER A 46 2.33 -4.24 -7.23
N ALA A 47 1.33 -3.91 -6.40
CA ALA A 47 1.52 -3.70 -4.97
C ALA A 47 2.13 -4.93 -4.27
N LYS A 48 1.67 -6.15 -4.63
CA LYS A 48 2.26 -7.39 -4.13
C LYS A 48 3.73 -7.55 -4.52
N ALA A 49 4.12 -7.19 -5.75
CA ALA A 49 5.50 -7.25 -6.19
C ALA A 49 6.38 -6.29 -5.37
N HIS A 50 5.94 -5.05 -5.19
CA HIS A 50 6.63 -4.06 -4.35
C HIS A 50 6.76 -4.53 -2.89
N LEU A 51 5.69 -5.08 -2.30
CA LEU A 51 5.74 -5.64 -0.95
C LEU A 51 6.70 -6.83 -0.83
N ASN A 52 6.79 -7.69 -1.85
CA ASN A 52 7.77 -8.78 -1.85
C ASN A 52 9.20 -8.24 -1.83
N ASN A 53 9.48 -7.14 -2.53
CA ASN A 53 10.79 -6.49 -2.49
C ASN A 53 11.10 -5.95 -1.09
N VAL A 54 10.13 -5.31 -0.43
CA VAL A 54 10.24 -4.85 0.97
C VAL A 54 10.51 -6.04 1.90
N VAL A 55 9.74 -7.13 1.77
CA VAL A 55 9.93 -8.35 2.59
C VAL A 55 11.29 -8.98 2.37
N ASN A 56 11.78 -9.04 1.13
CA ASN A 56 13.10 -9.58 0.83
C ASN A 56 14.22 -8.72 1.46
N ALA A 57 14.10 -7.40 1.38
CA ALA A 57 15.01 -6.50 2.07
C ALA A 57 14.96 -6.65 3.61
N ALA A 58 13.75 -6.79 4.17
CA ALA A 58 13.58 -7.05 5.60
C ALA A 58 14.20 -8.39 6.05
N LYS A 59 14.17 -9.43 5.20
CA LYS A 59 14.86 -10.70 5.48
C LYS A 59 16.37 -10.52 5.55
N VAL A 60 16.96 -9.72 4.66
CA VAL A 60 18.42 -9.42 4.72
C VAL A 60 18.76 -8.73 6.04
N ILE A 61 17.92 -7.80 6.51
CA ILE A 61 18.13 -7.14 7.81
C ILE A 61 18.03 -8.15 8.98
N LYS A 62 17.10 -9.10 8.89
CA LYS A 62 16.83 -10.05 9.97
C LYS A 62 17.82 -11.23 10.01
N ASP A 63 18.07 -11.83 8.84
CA ASP A 63 18.73 -13.15 8.73
C ASP A 63 20.14 -13.04 8.09
N GLY A 64 20.52 -11.83 7.62
CA GLY A 64 21.83 -11.54 7.04
C GLY A 64 22.96 -11.45 8.07
N SER A 65 24.20 -11.37 7.57
CA SER A 65 25.34 -11.05 8.42
C SER A 65 25.22 -9.61 8.97
N THR A 66 26.01 -9.29 9.99
CA THR A 66 26.07 -7.93 10.54
C THR A 66 26.39 -6.89 9.45
N ASP A 67 27.30 -7.21 8.53
CA ASP A 67 27.67 -6.33 7.43
C ASP A 67 26.53 -6.14 6.43
N ASP A 68 25.77 -7.20 6.12
CA ASP A 68 24.58 -7.11 5.24
C ASP A 68 23.50 -6.25 5.89
N MET A 69 23.28 -6.42 7.18
CA MET A 69 22.32 -5.61 7.95
C MET A 69 22.72 -4.13 7.97
N VAL A 70 23.98 -3.83 8.27
CA VAL A 70 24.51 -2.44 8.26
C VAL A 70 24.36 -1.83 6.88
N LYS A 71 24.71 -2.55 5.82
CA LYS A 71 24.56 -2.10 4.44
C LYS A 71 23.09 -1.82 4.08
N ALA A 72 22.19 -2.74 4.43
CA ALA A 72 20.75 -2.57 4.17
C ALA A 72 20.13 -1.37 4.94
N LEU A 73 20.58 -1.12 6.18
CA LEU A 73 20.14 -0.01 7.00
C LEU A 73 20.82 1.32 6.68
N SER A 74 22.00 1.31 6.05
CA SER A 74 22.66 2.53 5.58
C SER A 74 22.00 3.11 4.32
N ASP A 75 21.39 2.27 3.47
CA ASP A 75 20.62 2.69 2.31
C ASP A 75 19.21 2.12 2.31
N VAL A 76 18.35 2.75 3.09
CA VAL A 76 16.92 2.40 3.16
C VAL A 76 16.09 2.97 2.01
N SER A 77 16.71 3.74 1.11
CA SER A 77 15.99 4.46 0.04
C SER A 77 15.26 3.51 -0.91
N HIS A 78 15.80 2.32 -1.15
CA HIS A 78 15.13 1.30 -1.97
C HIS A 78 13.86 0.79 -1.29
N ILE A 79 13.93 0.47 0.00
CA ILE A 79 12.76 -0.01 0.79
C ILE A 79 11.68 1.07 0.83
N GLN A 80 12.07 2.33 1.03
CA GLN A 80 11.15 3.47 1.03
C GLN A 80 10.43 3.63 -0.30
N LYS A 81 11.14 3.53 -1.41
CA LYS A 81 10.55 3.61 -2.77
C LYS A 81 9.58 2.47 -3.03
N GLU A 82 9.93 1.25 -2.67
CA GLU A 82 9.08 0.07 -2.85
C GLU A 82 7.81 0.16 -1.98
N ALA A 83 7.93 0.59 -0.72
CA ALA A 83 6.79 0.77 0.17
C ALA A 83 5.85 1.88 -0.33
N ALA A 84 6.39 3.03 -0.75
CA ALA A 84 5.62 4.13 -1.32
C ALA A 84 4.91 3.72 -2.63
N ALA A 85 5.59 2.95 -3.50
CA ALA A 85 4.99 2.44 -4.73
C ALA A 85 3.83 1.48 -4.43
N ALA A 86 3.98 0.57 -3.46
CA ALA A 86 2.91 -0.30 -3.02
C ALA A 86 1.69 0.49 -2.51
N LYS A 87 1.90 1.52 -1.70
CA LYS A 87 0.85 2.42 -1.21
C LYS A 87 0.17 3.18 -2.34
N GLN A 88 0.94 3.67 -3.31
CA GLN A 88 0.40 4.37 -4.47
C GLN A 88 -0.49 3.45 -5.30
N ASP A 89 -0.08 2.21 -5.53
CA ASP A 89 -0.84 1.22 -6.29
C ASP A 89 -2.24 0.97 -5.72
N VAL A 90 -2.42 1.06 -4.40
CA VAL A 90 -3.70 0.82 -3.73
C VAL A 90 -4.42 2.10 -3.30
N SER A 91 -3.95 3.28 -3.68
CA SER A 91 -4.53 4.57 -3.23
C SER A 91 -5.59 5.15 -4.17
N GLY A 92 -5.78 4.59 -5.36
CA GLY A 92 -6.67 5.14 -6.38
C GLY A 92 -8.16 5.08 -6.03
N GLY A 93 -8.98 5.90 -6.72
CA GLY A 93 -10.43 5.97 -6.49
C GLY A 93 -11.18 4.64 -6.69
N LEU A 94 -10.67 3.75 -7.54
CA LEU A 94 -11.21 2.40 -7.69
C LEU A 94 -11.06 1.57 -6.41
N TRP A 95 -9.97 1.73 -5.67
CA TRP A 95 -9.76 1.08 -4.38
C TRP A 95 -10.69 1.63 -3.31
N THR A 96 -10.91 2.96 -3.29
CA THR A 96 -11.89 3.59 -2.41
C THR A 96 -13.32 3.12 -2.70
N LEU A 97 -13.64 2.86 -3.97
CA LEU A 97 -14.93 2.27 -4.34
C LEU A 97 -15.01 0.81 -3.90
N ALA A 98 -13.94 0.02 -4.08
CA ALA A 98 -13.88 -1.37 -3.66
C ALA A 98 -14.05 -1.54 -2.13
N GLU A 99 -13.53 -0.62 -1.31
CA GLU A 99 -13.76 -0.59 0.14
C GLU A 99 -15.24 -0.50 0.55
N LYS A 100 -16.08 0.09 -0.31
CA LYS A 100 -17.52 0.23 -0.05
C LYS A 100 -18.33 -1.00 -0.46
N MET A 101 -17.70 -2.00 -1.06
CA MET A 101 -18.39 -3.22 -1.48
C MET A 101 -18.69 -4.11 -0.28
N PRO A 102 -19.94 -4.64 -0.15
CA PRO A 102 -20.36 -5.36 1.05
C PRO A 102 -19.62 -6.69 1.31
N VAL A 103 -19.04 -7.31 0.28
CA VAL A 103 -18.38 -8.63 0.41
C VAL A 103 -16.88 -8.50 0.63
N VAL A 104 -16.22 -7.61 -0.12
CA VAL A 104 -14.75 -7.51 -0.15
C VAL A 104 -14.21 -6.23 0.50
N GLY A 105 -15.08 -5.28 0.85
CA GLY A 105 -14.68 -3.96 1.33
C GLY A 105 -13.85 -3.99 2.60
N GLY A 106 -14.15 -4.90 3.52
CA GLY A 106 -13.39 -5.10 4.75
C GLY A 106 -11.95 -5.55 4.48
N ASP A 107 -11.78 -6.53 3.60
CA ASP A 107 -10.46 -7.04 3.22
C ASP A 107 -9.63 -5.99 2.49
N VAL A 108 -10.27 -5.24 1.59
CA VAL A 108 -9.63 -4.13 0.86
C VAL A 108 -9.16 -3.05 1.82
N LYS A 109 -10.00 -2.66 2.78
CA LYS A 109 -9.64 -1.66 3.80
C LYS A 109 -8.46 -2.15 4.64
N THR A 110 -8.50 -3.40 5.11
CA THR A 110 -7.43 -4.00 5.91
C THR A 110 -6.12 -4.02 5.13
N ALA A 111 -6.14 -4.47 3.87
CA ALA A 111 -4.95 -4.51 3.02
C ALA A 111 -4.36 -3.11 2.81
N ARG A 112 -5.18 -2.10 2.51
CA ARG A 112 -4.74 -0.70 2.34
C ARG A 112 -4.15 -0.13 3.63
N THR A 113 -4.77 -0.39 4.77
CA THR A 113 -4.26 0.05 6.07
C THR A 113 -2.91 -0.59 6.36
N ALA A 114 -2.76 -1.91 6.14
CA ALA A 114 -1.50 -2.61 6.34
C ALA A 114 -0.39 -2.06 5.44
N ILE A 115 -0.67 -1.83 4.16
CA ILE A 115 0.29 -1.25 3.21
C ILE A 115 0.67 0.19 3.64
N GLY A 116 -0.30 0.99 4.08
CA GLY A 116 -0.05 2.33 4.62
C GLY A 116 0.88 2.29 5.83
N THR A 117 0.65 1.37 6.77
CA THR A 117 1.53 1.20 7.95
C THR A 117 2.96 0.80 7.57
N ILE A 118 3.11 -0.09 6.57
CA ILE A 118 4.44 -0.49 6.06
C ILE A 118 5.15 0.72 5.44
N ASP A 119 4.45 1.53 4.65
CA ASP A 119 5.02 2.74 4.07
C ASP A 119 5.42 3.75 5.16
N ASP A 120 4.54 4.03 6.10
CA ASP A 120 4.81 4.95 7.21
C ASP A 120 6.02 4.48 8.05
N PHE A 121 6.14 3.18 8.31
CA PHE A 121 7.31 2.59 8.97
C PHE A 121 8.59 2.79 8.14
N ALA A 122 8.52 2.51 6.82
CA ALA A 122 9.67 2.66 5.93
C ALA A 122 10.12 4.13 5.80
N GLN A 123 9.18 5.08 5.81
CA GLN A 123 9.49 6.50 5.66
C GLN A 123 10.00 7.15 6.96
N THR A 124 9.51 6.70 8.12
CA THR A 124 9.77 7.38 9.40
C THR A 124 10.71 6.59 10.31
N THR A 125 10.43 5.32 10.55
CA THR A 125 11.14 4.52 11.55
C THR A 125 12.45 3.93 11.00
N LEU A 126 12.42 3.41 9.80
CA LEU A 126 13.56 2.72 9.21
C LEU A 126 14.80 3.62 9.06
N PRO A 127 14.71 4.90 8.62
CA PRO A 127 15.85 5.80 8.59
C PRO A 127 16.45 6.09 9.97
N GLN A 128 15.60 6.13 11.00
CA GLN A 128 16.07 6.37 12.37
C GLN A 128 16.82 5.15 12.92
N LEU A 129 16.34 3.94 12.64
CA LEU A 129 17.07 2.72 12.95
C LEU A 129 18.41 2.65 12.21
N GLY A 130 18.45 3.07 10.94
CA GLY A 130 19.69 3.18 10.17
C GLY A 130 20.71 4.12 10.83
N LYS A 131 20.26 5.27 11.34
CA LYS A 131 21.13 6.21 12.08
C LYS A 131 21.68 5.58 13.36
N VAL A 132 20.83 4.89 14.14
CA VAL A 132 21.26 4.20 15.37
C VAL A 132 22.35 3.17 15.04
N VAL A 133 22.14 2.34 14.03
CA VAL A 133 23.10 1.31 13.63
C VAL A 133 24.42 1.94 13.16
N THR A 134 24.36 2.97 12.31
CA THR A 134 25.59 3.67 11.85
C THR A 134 26.32 4.36 12.98
N THR A 135 25.63 4.91 13.98
CA THR A 135 26.25 5.49 15.19
C THR A 135 26.98 4.42 15.99
N LEU A 136 26.37 3.27 16.22
CA LEU A 136 26.94 2.17 16.99
C LEU A 136 28.12 1.47 16.27
N THR A 137 28.00 1.28 14.96
CA THR A 137 29.04 0.59 14.16
C THR A 137 30.21 1.51 13.77
N GLY A 138 29.97 2.81 13.64
CA GLY A 138 30.98 3.81 13.35
C GLY A 138 31.74 4.31 14.60
N ALA A 139 31.21 4.03 15.79
CA ALA A 139 31.82 4.45 17.03
C ALA A 139 32.88 3.45 17.49
N SER A 140 34.05 3.96 17.85
CA SER A 140 35.02 3.18 18.63
C SER A 140 34.44 3.04 20.04
N LEU A 141 33.87 1.87 20.37
CA LEU A 141 33.34 1.58 21.70
C LEU A 141 34.43 1.40 22.75
N SER A 142 35.71 1.58 22.40
CA SER A 142 36.86 1.51 23.28
C SER A 142 37.51 2.88 23.34
N SER A 143 37.46 3.55 24.48
CA SER A 143 38.34 4.66 24.76
C SER A 143 39.79 4.15 24.93
N GLY A 144 40.77 4.97 24.53
CA GLY A 144 42.18 4.60 24.53
C GLY A 144 42.76 4.10 25.88
N ASP A 145 42.00 4.24 26.96
CA ASP A 145 42.33 3.82 28.33
C ASP A 145 41.75 2.44 28.71
N GLY A 146 41.19 1.68 27.75
CA GLY A 146 40.57 0.38 28.00
C GLY A 146 39.17 0.46 28.67
N GLN A 147 38.59 1.65 28.81
CA GLN A 147 37.23 1.85 29.26
C GLN A 147 36.27 1.86 28.06
N LEU A 148 35.03 1.43 28.30
CA LEU A 148 33.96 1.53 27.31
C LEU A 148 33.51 3.00 27.16
N ASP A 149 33.58 3.49 25.94
CA ASP A 149 32.97 4.79 25.61
C ASP A 149 31.44 4.63 25.55
N MET A 150 30.76 5.17 26.57
CA MET A 150 29.31 5.09 26.69
C MET A 150 28.57 6.17 25.90
N GLU A 151 29.27 7.19 25.39
CA GLU A 151 28.63 8.31 24.69
C GLU A 151 27.89 7.89 23.41
N PRO A 152 28.42 7.02 22.54
CA PRO A 152 27.69 6.50 21.39
C PRO A 152 26.47 5.66 21.78
N ILE A 153 26.54 4.93 22.89
CA ILE A 153 25.43 4.11 23.40
C ILE A 153 24.30 5.02 23.92
N ILE A 154 24.64 6.06 24.64
CA ILE A 154 23.68 7.06 25.14
C ILE A 154 23.02 7.81 23.95
N ALA A 155 23.80 8.22 22.96
CA ALA A 155 23.29 8.87 21.76
C ALA A 155 22.31 7.96 20.98
N ALA A 156 22.66 6.68 20.83
CA ALA A 156 21.78 5.69 20.21
C ALA A 156 20.48 5.46 20.99
N ALA A 157 20.57 5.40 22.32
CA ALA A 157 19.39 5.27 23.20
C ALA A 157 18.45 6.48 23.10
N GLN A 158 18.99 7.68 23.03
CA GLN A 158 18.18 8.91 22.82
C GLN A 158 17.49 8.90 21.47
N GLN A 159 18.14 8.44 20.40
CA GLN A 159 17.52 8.30 19.08
C GLN A 159 16.38 7.28 19.13
N LEU A 160 16.55 6.14 19.79
CA LEU A 160 15.50 5.12 19.97
C LEU A 160 14.32 5.65 20.79
N ALA A 161 14.55 6.44 21.82
CA ALA A 161 13.49 7.07 22.60
C ALA A 161 12.62 7.99 21.75
N THR A 162 13.20 8.72 20.80
CA THR A 162 12.47 9.57 19.86
C THR A 162 11.57 8.74 18.94
N VAL A 163 12.03 7.55 18.48
CA VAL A 163 11.23 6.63 17.68
C VAL A 163 10.02 6.14 18.46
N SER A 164 10.22 5.72 19.70
CA SER A 164 9.13 5.20 20.55
C SER A 164 8.06 6.26 20.81
N TYR A 165 8.46 7.51 21.02
CA TYR A 165 7.53 8.61 21.29
C TYR A 165 6.65 8.94 20.07
N THR A 166 7.20 8.93 18.86
CA THR A 166 6.43 9.18 17.64
C THR A 166 5.42 8.07 17.33
N HIS A 167 5.72 6.83 17.70
CA HIS A 167 4.78 5.71 17.50
C HIS A 167 3.63 5.68 18.54
N LEU A 168 3.86 6.16 19.77
CA LEU A 168 2.84 6.19 20.81
C LEU A 168 1.86 7.35 20.68
N THR A 169 2.20 8.37 19.89
CA THR A 169 1.37 9.58 19.69
C THR A 169 0.58 9.58 18.38
N LEU A 170 0.58 8.49 17.60
CA LEU A 170 -0.29 8.39 16.45
C LEU A 170 -1.75 8.39 16.90
N PRO A 171 -2.59 9.35 16.44
CA PRO A 171 -3.99 9.38 16.81
C PRO A 171 -4.67 8.12 16.28
N THR A 172 -5.23 7.33 17.20
CA THR A 172 -6.18 6.27 16.90
C THR A 172 -7.49 6.93 16.44
N ASN A 173 -7.63 7.18 15.14
CA ASN A 173 -8.91 7.53 14.53
C ASN A 173 -9.48 6.35 13.78
#